data_f75ec7d40f06f92a12537306e879cad7
#
_entry.id   f75ec7d40f06f92a12537306e879cad7
#
_cell.length_a   1.000
_cell.length_b   1.000
_cell.length_c   1.000
_cell.angle_alpha   90.00
_cell.angle_beta   90.00
_cell.angle_gamma   90.00
#
_symmetry.space_group_name_H-M   'P 1'
#
loop_
_entity.id
_entity.type
_entity.pdbx_description
1 polymer ?
#
loop_
_entity_poly.entity_id
_entity_poly.type
_entity_poly.pdbx_seq_one_letter_code
_entity_poly.pdbx_strand_id
1 'polypeptide(L)'
;MITYNNLYKILCSLENLRLAFEKASKGKTNKSYVMEFELNLDKELIKLNQELESFTYKPKPLRKFIVRDPKTRKIHISAFRDRVVHHALINIIGPIFEKIFIYDSFASRMEKGTLSTVKRFEEFMKKVSSNGQICGGGRQ
;
A
#
# COMPACT_ATOMS: atom_id res chain seq x y z
N MET A 1 -18.80 -18.55 -4.38
CA MET A 1 -17.50 -17.89 -4.73
C MET A 1 -17.83 -16.52 -5.32
N ILE A 2 -17.27 -15.43 -4.77
CA ILE A 2 -17.53 -14.09 -5.27
C ILE A 2 -16.55 -13.84 -6.42
N THR A 3 -17.06 -13.58 -7.61
CA THR A 3 -16.26 -13.28 -8.81
C THR A 3 -16.30 -11.78 -9.06
N TYR A 4 -15.15 -11.18 -9.30
CA TYR A 4 -15.00 -9.76 -9.62
C TYR A 4 -14.63 -9.62 -11.09
N ASN A 5 -15.48 -8.95 -11.88
CA ASN A 5 -15.26 -8.74 -13.31
C ASN A 5 -14.91 -7.28 -13.60
N ASN A 6 -14.26 -7.02 -14.73
CA ASN A 6 -13.96 -5.67 -15.22
C ASN A 6 -13.06 -4.80 -14.32
N LEU A 7 -12.30 -5.39 -13.38
CA LEU A 7 -11.43 -4.65 -12.47
C LEU A 7 -10.40 -3.81 -13.22
N TYR A 8 -9.86 -4.31 -14.33
CA TYR A 8 -8.88 -3.58 -15.13
C TYR A 8 -9.46 -2.31 -15.76
N LYS A 9 -10.68 -2.38 -16.29
CA LYS A 9 -11.36 -1.21 -16.85
C LYS A 9 -11.56 -0.11 -15.79
N ILE A 10 -11.95 -0.51 -14.57
CA ILE A 10 -12.09 0.42 -13.44
C ILE A 10 -10.74 0.98 -13.04
N LEU A 11 -9.68 0.17 -13.06
CA LEU A 11 -8.31 0.61 -12.75
C LEU A 11 -7.85 1.72 -13.70
N CYS A 12 -8.09 1.56 -15.00
CA CYS A 12 -7.69 2.53 -16.02
C CYS A 12 -8.50 3.83 -15.98
N SER A 13 -9.68 3.86 -15.34
CA SER A 13 -10.55 5.04 -15.35
C SER A 13 -9.85 6.29 -14.83
N LEU A 14 -10.09 7.43 -15.50
CA LEU A 14 -9.53 8.73 -15.11
C LEU A 14 -9.91 9.12 -13.68
N GLU A 15 -11.12 8.77 -13.25
CA GLU A 15 -11.59 9.00 -11.89
C GLU A 15 -10.72 8.27 -10.86
N ASN A 16 -10.45 6.97 -11.08
CA ASN A 16 -9.58 6.21 -10.19
C ASN A 16 -8.13 6.73 -10.21
N LEU A 17 -7.61 7.13 -11.37
CA LEU A 17 -6.27 7.71 -11.49
C LEU A 17 -6.17 9.05 -10.75
N ARG A 18 -7.22 9.88 -10.76
CA ARG A 18 -7.28 11.14 -10.00
C ARG A 18 -7.27 10.88 -8.50
N LEU A 19 -8.12 9.97 -8.00
CA LEU A 19 -8.10 9.55 -6.60
C LEU A 19 -6.75 8.95 -6.18
N ALA A 20 -6.11 8.22 -7.08
CA ALA A 20 -4.79 7.66 -6.85
C ALA A 20 -3.72 8.75 -6.73
N PHE A 21 -3.79 9.80 -7.56
CA PHE A 21 -2.92 10.96 -7.44
C PHE A 21 -3.08 11.67 -6.09
N GLU A 22 -4.31 11.93 -5.65
CA GLU A 22 -4.58 12.54 -4.35
C GLU A 22 -3.97 11.72 -3.19
N LYS A 23 -4.12 10.41 -3.22
CA LYS A 23 -3.51 9.53 -2.23
C LYS A 23 -1.97 9.50 -2.31
N ALA A 24 -1.41 9.52 -3.51
CA ALA A 24 0.04 9.50 -3.73
C ALA A 24 0.72 10.81 -3.31
N SER A 25 0.02 11.96 -3.47
CA SER A 25 0.50 13.30 -3.12
C SER A 25 0.32 13.64 -1.63
N LYS A 26 -0.55 12.94 -0.92
CA LYS A 26 -0.85 13.19 0.50
C LYS A 26 0.43 13.26 1.35
N GLY A 27 0.63 14.41 2.03
CA GLY A 27 1.80 14.67 2.86
C GLY A 27 3.11 14.93 2.07
N LYS A 28 3.02 15.14 0.75
CA LYS A 28 4.19 15.37 -0.13
C LYS A 28 3.97 16.49 -1.14
N THR A 29 2.94 17.31 -0.97
CA THR A 29 2.57 18.42 -1.87
C THR A 29 3.73 19.41 -2.11
N ASN A 30 4.57 19.65 -1.10
CA ASN A 30 5.72 20.55 -1.19
C ASN A 30 6.96 19.94 -1.89
N LYS A 31 6.86 18.74 -2.47
CA LYS A 31 7.96 18.11 -3.20
C LYS A 31 7.94 18.51 -4.67
N SER A 32 9.08 18.96 -5.20
CA SER A 32 9.20 19.44 -6.59
C SER A 32 8.62 18.49 -7.63
N TYR A 33 8.86 17.18 -7.48
CA TYR A 33 8.35 16.17 -8.40
C TYR A 33 6.81 15.98 -8.33
N VAL A 34 6.16 16.35 -7.19
CA VAL A 34 4.69 16.35 -7.08
C VAL A 34 4.13 17.59 -7.74
N MET A 35 4.71 18.75 -7.45
CA MET A 35 4.31 20.03 -8.06
C MET A 35 4.44 20.00 -9.59
N GLU A 36 5.54 19.45 -10.11
CA GLU A 36 5.74 19.27 -11.55
C GLU A 36 4.66 18.38 -12.20
N PHE A 37 4.31 17.30 -11.52
CA PHE A 37 3.24 16.41 -11.98
C PHE A 37 1.87 17.09 -11.92
N GLU A 38 1.60 17.85 -10.86
CA GLU A 38 0.35 18.58 -10.63
C GLU A 38 0.14 19.70 -11.67
N LEU A 39 1.19 20.43 -12.06
CA LEU A 39 1.13 21.44 -13.13
C LEU A 39 0.64 20.86 -14.46
N ASN A 40 0.89 19.59 -14.71
CA ASN A 40 0.49 18.90 -15.94
C ASN A 40 -0.49 17.74 -15.66
N LEU A 41 -1.25 17.82 -14.56
CA LEU A 41 -2.04 16.71 -14.04
C LEU A 41 -2.92 16.05 -15.09
N ASP A 42 -3.76 16.82 -15.77
CA ASP A 42 -4.71 16.25 -16.74
C ASP A 42 -4.00 15.58 -17.92
N LYS A 43 -2.91 16.17 -18.41
CA LYS A 43 -2.10 15.58 -19.49
C LYS A 43 -1.44 14.26 -19.05
N GLU A 44 -0.86 14.24 -17.85
CA GLU A 44 -0.21 13.04 -17.31
C GLU A 44 -1.23 11.92 -17.00
N LEU A 45 -2.41 12.26 -16.50
CA LEU A 45 -3.46 11.27 -16.23
C LEU A 45 -4.05 10.70 -17.51
N ILE A 46 -4.31 11.52 -18.53
CA ILE A 46 -4.79 11.07 -19.85
C ILE A 46 -3.76 10.15 -20.49
N LYS A 47 -2.48 10.53 -20.44
CA LYS A 47 -1.40 9.71 -20.97
C LYS A 47 -1.30 8.36 -20.24
N LEU A 48 -1.42 8.35 -18.91
CA LEU A 48 -1.45 7.12 -18.12
C LEU A 48 -2.65 6.24 -18.47
N ASN A 49 -3.84 6.83 -18.61
CA ASN A 49 -5.03 6.11 -19.04
C ASN A 49 -4.81 5.43 -20.40
N GLN A 50 -4.33 6.18 -21.39
CA GLN A 50 -4.07 5.65 -22.74
C GLN A 50 -3.03 4.52 -22.73
N GLU A 51 -1.93 4.68 -21.97
CA GLU A 51 -0.89 3.66 -21.87
C GLU A 51 -1.40 2.39 -21.15
N LEU A 52 -2.25 2.54 -20.15
CA LEU A 52 -2.86 1.41 -19.46
C LEU A 52 -3.87 0.70 -20.37
N GLU A 53 -4.77 1.42 -21.02
CA GLU A 53 -5.77 0.85 -21.94
C GLU A 53 -5.15 0.12 -23.13
N SER A 54 -4.05 0.67 -23.67
CA SER A 54 -3.30 0.04 -24.78
C SER A 54 -2.30 -1.03 -24.33
N PHE A 55 -2.18 -1.33 -23.04
CA PHE A 55 -1.20 -2.25 -22.46
C PHE A 55 0.26 -1.91 -22.80
N THR A 56 0.55 -0.65 -23.08
CA THR A 56 1.90 -0.15 -23.40
C THR A 56 2.62 0.45 -22.20
N TYR A 57 1.96 0.54 -21.05
CA TYR A 57 2.55 1.09 -19.83
C TYR A 57 3.81 0.32 -19.44
N LYS A 58 4.91 1.07 -19.23
CA LYS A 58 6.16 0.55 -18.69
C LYS A 58 6.59 1.38 -17.48
N PRO A 59 6.86 0.76 -16.33
CA PRO A 59 7.36 1.47 -15.16
C PRO A 59 8.75 2.04 -15.45
N LYS A 60 9.03 3.22 -14.88
CA LYS A 60 10.35 3.84 -14.96
C LYS A 60 11.37 3.10 -14.08
N PRO A 61 12.67 3.17 -14.40
CA PRO A 61 13.70 2.56 -13.56
C PRO A 61 13.67 3.14 -12.15
N LEU A 62 13.94 2.27 -11.17
CA LEU A 62 13.98 2.68 -9.77
C LEU A 62 15.21 3.55 -9.48
N ARG A 63 15.02 4.67 -8.79
CA ARG A 63 16.11 5.48 -8.26
C ARG A 63 16.66 4.83 -6.99
N LYS A 64 17.98 4.69 -6.90
CA LYS A 64 18.66 4.11 -5.74
C LYS A 64 19.28 5.22 -4.90
N PHE A 65 19.16 5.13 -3.58
CA PHE A 65 19.94 5.94 -2.63
C PHE A 65 20.28 5.12 -1.40
N ILE A 66 21.28 5.59 -0.66
CA ILE A 66 21.81 4.90 0.52
C ILE A 66 21.46 5.75 1.75
N VAL A 67 20.80 5.12 2.72
CA VAL A 67 20.58 5.68 4.07
C VAL A 67 21.54 4.99 5.01
N ARG A 68 22.25 5.79 5.85
CA ARG A 68 23.29 5.31 6.77
C ARG A 68 22.91 5.53 8.25
N ASP A 69 21.65 5.33 8.60
CA ASP A 69 21.21 5.54 9.98
C ASP A 69 20.15 4.50 10.36
N PRO A 70 20.31 3.77 11.45
CA PRO A 70 21.55 3.36 12.15
C PRO A 70 22.35 2.31 11.39
N LYS A 71 21.74 1.67 10.39
CA LYS A 71 22.37 0.66 9.51
C LYS A 71 22.35 1.14 8.07
N THR A 72 23.39 0.85 7.33
CA THR A 72 23.44 1.14 5.89
C THR A 72 22.37 0.34 5.14
N ARG A 73 21.44 1.05 4.51
CA ARG A 73 20.35 0.47 3.72
C ARG A 73 20.35 1.04 2.32
N LYS A 74 20.26 0.19 1.32
CA LYS A 74 20.03 0.58 -0.08
C LYS A 74 18.51 0.68 -0.29
N ILE A 75 18.01 1.88 -0.55
CA ILE A 75 16.58 2.13 -0.78
C ILE A 75 16.35 2.37 -2.27
N HIS A 76 15.29 1.77 -2.79
CA HIS A 76 14.85 1.94 -4.17
C HIS A 76 13.53 2.70 -4.17
N ILE A 77 13.45 3.79 -4.94
CA ILE A 77 12.25 4.61 -5.06
C ILE A 77 11.73 4.52 -6.49
N SER A 78 10.44 4.23 -6.63
CA SER A 78 9.72 4.34 -7.90
C SER A 78 9.49 5.81 -8.27
N ALA A 79 9.37 6.10 -9.56
CA ALA A 79 8.96 7.42 -10.04
C ALA A 79 7.57 7.78 -9.50
N PHE A 80 7.28 9.07 -9.38
CA PHE A 80 5.99 9.51 -8.82
C PHE A 80 4.80 9.03 -9.67
N ARG A 81 4.96 9.06 -10.99
CA ARG A 81 3.99 8.51 -11.95
C ARG A 81 3.65 7.05 -11.68
N ASP A 82 4.65 6.22 -11.43
CA ASP A 82 4.45 4.80 -11.12
C ASP A 82 3.77 4.59 -9.76
N ARG A 83 4.04 5.49 -8.80
CA ARG A 83 3.33 5.48 -7.51
C ARG A 83 1.85 5.78 -7.66
N VAL A 84 1.47 6.67 -8.59
CA VAL A 84 0.06 6.90 -8.92
C VAL A 84 -0.60 5.61 -9.42
N VAL A 85 0.06 4.88 -10.33
CA VAL A 85 -0.45 3.59 -10.82
C VAL A 85 -0.56 2.56 -9.69
N HIS A 86 0.42 2.50 -8.77
CA HIS A 86 0.36 1.62 -7.60
C HIS A 86 -0.85 1.95 -6.70
N HIS A 87 -1.11 3.24 -6.46
CA HIS A 87 -2.29 3.64 -5.69
C HIS A 87 -3.59 3.34 -6.43
N ALA A 88 -3.64 3.51 -7.77
CA ALA A 88 -4.79 3.15 -8.58
C ALA A 88 -5.12 1.65 -8.48
N LEU A 89 -4.09 0.80 -8.51
CA LEU A 89 -4.25 -0.64 -8.31
C LEU A 89 -4.79 -0.95 -6.91
N ILE A 90 -4.18 -0.40 -5.86
CA ILE A 90 -4.60 -0.63 -4.47
C ILE A 90 -6.01 -0.12 -4.20
N ASN A 91 -6.46 0.97 -4.82
CA ASN A 91 -7.83 1.45 -4.69
C ASN A 91 -8.85 0.36 -5.08
N ILE A 92 -8.55 -0.43 -6.08
CA ILE A 92 -9.44 -1.46 -6.61
C ILE A 92 -9.30 -2.79 -5.86
N ILE A 93 -8.07 -3.28 -5.68
CA ILE A 93 -7.85 -4.60 -5.07
C ILE A 93 -7.89 -4.56 -3.54
N GLY A 94 -7.51 -3.42 -2.93
CA GLY A 94 -7.45 -3.27 -1.47
C GLY A 94 -8.75 -3.69 -0.78
N PRO A 95 -9.93 -3.14 -1.14
CA PRO A 95 -11.20 -3.51 -0.53
C PRO A 95 -11.57 -4.99 -0.70
N ILE A 96 -11.10 -5.63 -1.77
CA ILE A 96 -11.33 -7.06 -2.03
C ILE A 96 -10.52 -7.90 -1.04
N PHE A 97 -9.22 -7.63 -0.94
CA PHE A 97 -8.33 -8.35 -0.03
C PHE A 97 -8.67 -8.09 1.44
N GLU A 98 -9.09 -6.85 1.77
CA GLU A 98 -9.47 -6.50 3.14
C GLU A 98 -10.61 -7.37 3.69
N LYS A 99 -11.54 -7.81 2.83
CA LYS A 99 -12.64 -8.72 3.20
C LYS A 99 -12.19 -10.17 3.41
N ILE A 100 -11.06 -10.56 2.79
CA ILE A 100 -10.56 -11.94 2.80
C ILE A 100 -9.54 -12.14 3.92
N PHE A 101 -8.86 -11.08 4.35
CA PHE A 101 -7.86 -11.16 5.40
C PHE A 101 -8.46 -11.67 6.71
N ILE A 102 -7.76 -12.59 7.35
CA ILE A 102 -8.10 -13.03 8.70
C ILE A 102 -8.09 -11.85 9.68
N TYR A 103 -8.90 -11.93 10.72
CA TYR A 103 -9.03 -10.85 11.70
C TYR A 103 -7.68 -10.44 12.29
N ASP A 104 -6.80 -11.39 12.58
CA ASP A 104 -5.50 -11.17 13.24
C ASP A 104 -4.35 -10.79 12.28
N SER A 105 -4.67 -10.36 11.07
CA SER A 105 -3.71 -9.72 10.16
C SER A 105 -3.60 -8.23 10.49
N PHE A 106 -2.45 -7.77 10.98
CA PHE A 106 -2.26 -6.39 11.46
C PHE A 106 -1.34 -5.54 10.58
N ALA A 107 -0.52 -6.14 9.73
CA ALA A 107 0.47 -5.41 8.95
C ALA A 107 -0.17 -4.49 7.90
N SER A 108 0.16 -3.19 7.95
CA SER A 108 -0.23 -2.17 6.95
C SER A 108 -1.75 -2.03 6.71
N ARG A 109 -2.56 -2.32 7.72
CA ARG A 109 -4.03 -2.16 7.66
C ARG A 109 -4.50 -0.99 8.49
N MET A 110 -5.63 -0.39 8.06
CA MET A 110 -6.29 0.69 8.81
C MET A 110 -6.73 0.18 10.19
N GLU A 111 -6.56 1.01 11.20
CA GLU A 111 -6.92 0.75 12.61
C GLU A 111 -6.22 -0.45 13.27
N LYS A 112 -5.35 -1.13 12.54
CA LYS A 112 -4.57 -2.29 13.00
C LYS A 112 -3.08 -1.98 13.10
N GLY A 113 -2.75 -0.90 13.81
CA GLY A 113 -1.36 -0.49 14.07
C GLY A 113 -0.67 -1.32 15.17
N THR A 114 0.58 -1.00 15.46
CA THR A 114 1.43 -1.71 16.45
C THR A 114 0.75 -1.85 17.81
N LEU A 115 0.08 -0.81 18.30
CA LEU A 115 -0.61 -0.86 19.58
C LEU A 115 -1.74 -1.90 19.61
N SER A 116 -2.53 -1.96 18.54
CA SER A 116 -3.61 -2.96 18.41
C SER A 116 -3.06 -4.37 18.35
N THR A 117 -1.91 -4.55 17.68
CA THR A 117 -1.19 -5.84 17.62
C THR A 117 -0.75 -6.30 19.01
N VAL A 118 -0.13 -5.40 19.79
CA VAL A 118 0.34 -5.72 21.15
C VAL A 118 -0.84 -6.09 22.05
N LYS A 119 -1.91 -5.30 22.05
CA LYS A 119 -3.13 -5.61 22.83
C LYS A 119 -3.70 -6.99 22.47
N ARG A 120 -3.76 -7.30 21.17
CA ARG A 120 -4.26 -8.60 20.72
C ARG A 120 -3.35 -9.76 21.14
N PHE A 121 -2.04 -9.54 21.07
CA PHE A 121 -1.07 -10.53 21.57
C PHE A 121 -1.23 -10.78 23.08
N GLU A 122 -1.41 -9.73 23.88
CA GLU A 122 -1.67 -9.85 25.33
C GLU A 122 -2.96 -10.63 25.61
N GLU A 123 -4.03 -10.41 24.82
CA GLU A 123 -5.26 -11.20 24.95
C GLU A 123 -5.01 -12.71 24.69
N PHE A 124 -4.23 -13.03 23.66
CA PHE A 124 -3.86 -14.43 23.40
C PHE A 124 -3.02 -15.00 24.53
N MET A 125 -2.03 -14.26 25.00
CA MET A 125 -1.19 -14.70 26.12
C MET A 125 -2.02 -14.99 27.38
N LYS A 126 -2.97 -14.13 27.73
CA LYS A 126 -3.87 -14.35 28.85
C LYS A 126 -4.73 -15.59 28.67
N LYS A 127 -5.26 -15.83 27.48
CA LYS A 127 -6.08 -17.01 27.17
C LYS A 127 -5.30 -18.31 27.28
N VAL A 128 -4.06 -18.34 26.76
CA VAL A 128 -3.22 -19.56 26.73
C VAL A 128 -2.60 -19.84 28.10
N SER A 129 -2.23 -18.79 28.84
CA SER A 129 -1.54 -18.94 30.15
C SER A 129 -2.46 -18.99 31.36
N SER A 130 -3.79 -19.14 31.18
CA SER A 130 -4.75 -19.16 32.28
C SER A 130 -4.47 -18.03 33.29
N ASN A 131 -4.49 -16.77 32.85
CA ASN A 131 -4.16 -15.57 33.64
C ASN A 131 -2.69 -15.40 34.07
N GLY A 132 -1.76 -15.87 33.26
CA GLY A 132 -0.33 -15.63 33.46
C GLY A 132 0.41 -16.78 34.18
N GLN A 133 -0.24 -17.85 34.51
CA GLN A 133 0.42 -19.09 34.91
C GLN A 133 0.95 -19.78 33.64
N ILE A 134 2.20 -19.53 33.31
CA ILE A 134 2.91 -20.33 32.31
C ILE A 134 3.07 -21.70 32.90
N CYS A 135 2.31 -22.67 32.42
CA CYS A 135 2.64 -24.08 32.67
C CYS A 135 3.99 -24.33 32.02
N GLY A 136 5.05 -24.28 32.79
CA GLY A 136 6.38 -24.67 32.38
C GLY A 136 6.34 -26.16 32.02
N GLY A 137 6.13 -26.44 30.74
CA GLY A 137 6.33 -27.77 30.17
C GLY A 137 7.82 -28.06 30.24
N GLY A 138 8.25 -28.64 31.35
CA GLY A 138 9.56 -29.23 31.46
C GLY A 138 9.70 -30.28 30.36
N ARG A 139 10.60 -30.07 29.43
CA ARG A 139 11.13 -31.16 28.62
C ARG A 139 12.02 -31.99 29.52
N GLN A 140 11.58 -33.20 29.83
CA GLN A 140 12.45 -34.29 30.23
C GLN A 140 13.19 -34.79 28.99
#